data_a21504e814ede97e9b8ee30f7813b66c
#
_entry.id   a21504e814ede97e9b8ee30f7813b66c
#
_cell.length_a   1.000
_cell.length_b   1.000
_cell.length_c   1.000
_cell.angle_alpha   90.00
_cell.angle_beta   90.00
_cell.angle_gamma   90.00
#
_symmetry.space_group_name_H-M   'P 1'
#
loop_
_entity.id
_entity.type
_entity.pdbx_description
1 polymer ?
#
loop_
_entity_poly.entity_id
_entity_poly.type
_entity_poly.pdbx_seq_one_letter_code
_entity_poly.pdbx_strand_id
1 'polypeptide(L)'
;SVSGLEDGGYQVRISDGSYDTTMMCWVMLDNLVARTDKNAEDKVKPSNYTCDYLVISGSVTTDTFTYHDPVTHDIIPLNFDFRFKWTSDNDDLRIPNDSTILDPNITYMPPLEDTWYILTVTDELGMTDVDSVLYESIQTRAEFSIIYYDKVNDTLDAELTGAWSKDRGSLDAPLTVRFINESRNGAVFEWVFLDTLGGIKQTETTYDVDTYTEYTYEQADEYYDPYLVSISEEECTDTFRLEEPIYVVPSLLEIPNVFTPNGDGTNDVFIFKDQSIKSCRVTIVDRWGKVVYRRKIDDIYQWEGWDGNVRDSDRRAPEGQYYYVVEATGYDGVDYSDPTIFENWRLNRNNRNQTGSQTPGQEPEGQGNLYTGWLYLYRHTGAF
;
A
#
# COMPACT_ATOMS: atom_id res chain seq x y z
N SER A 1 -50.84 -18.85 48.90
CA SER A 1 -49.82 -18.05 48.25
C SER A 1 -49.61 -16.81 49.11
N VAL A 2 -48.38 -16.43 49.29
CA VAL A 2 -47.99 -15.18 49.94
C VAL A 2 -47.50 -14.29 48.82
N SER A 3 -47.87 -12.98 48.85
CA SER A 3 -47.43 -11.98 47.87
C SER A 3 -46.96 -10.74 48.63
N GLY A 4 -46.11 -9.92 47.98
CA GLY A 4 -45.55 -8.70 48.54
C GLY A 4 -44.44 -9.03 49.53
N LEU A 5 -43.67 -10.09 49.27
CA LEU A 5 -42.45 -10.35 50.07
C LEU A 5 -41.35 -9.41 49.63
N GLU A 6 -40.60 -8.89 50.57
CA GLU A 6 -39.38 -8.12 50.40
C GLU A 6 -38.18 -9.07 50.32
N ASP A 7 -37.01 -8.58 49.96
CA ASP A 7 -35.75 -9.33 50.03
C ASP A 7 -35.54 -9.95 51.39
N GLY A 8 -35.15 -11.21 51.41
CA GLY A 8 -34.83 -11.92 52.63
C GLY A 8 -35.08 -13.42 52.62
N GLY A 9 -34.65 -14.06 53.68
CA GLY A 9 -34.91 -15.48 53.92
C GLY A 9 -36.24 -15.72 54.61
N TYR A 10 -37.04 -16.57 54.03
CA TYR A 10 -38.35 -16.95 54.52
C TYR A 10 -38.40 -18.41 54.92
N GLN A 11 -38.94 -18.66 56.15
CA GLN A 11 -39.15 -20.00 56.64
C GLN A 11 -40.63 -20.36 56.46
N VAL A 12 -40.91 -21.40 55.74
CA VAL A 12 -42.22 -21.94 55.54
C VAL A 12 -42.36 -23.25 56.31
N ARG A 13 -43.25 -23.29 57.29
CA ARG A 13 -43.61 -24.51 58.05
C ARG A 13 -44.86 -25.13 57.45
N ILE A 14 -44.76 -26.37 57.06
CA ILE A 14 -45.87 -27.18 56.53
C ILE A 14 -46.18 -28.24 57.53
N SER A 15 -47.43 -28.24 58.10
CA SER A 15 -47.86 -29.21 59.08
C SER A 15 -49.32 -29.64 58.85
N ASP A 16 -49.58 -30.97 58.86
CA ASP A 16 -50.90 -31.54 58.74
C ASP A 16 -51.34 -32.34 59.98
N GLY A 17 -50.62 -32.19 61.09
CA GLY A 17 -50.91 -32.87 62.35
C GLY A 17 -50.19 -34.16 62.58
N SER A 18 -49.76 -34.83 61.45
CA SER A 18 -48.91 -36.06 61.44
C SER A 18 -47.57 -35.85 60.79
N TYR A 19 -47.44 -34.82 60.01
CA TYR A 19 -46.26 -34.46 59.30
C TYR A 19 -45.94 -32.97 59.60
N ASP A 20 -44.68 -32.67 59.97
CA ASP A 20 -44.23 -31.33 60.25
C ASP A 20 -42.83 -31.17 59.56
N THR A 21 -42.75 -30.25 58.65
CA THR A 21 -41.50 -29.94 57.96
C THR A 21 -41.36 -28.47 57.78
N THR A 22 -40.13 -28.04 57.75
CA THR A 22 -39.75 -26.63 57.52
C THR A 22 -38.91 -26.53 56.28
N MET A 23 -39.30 -25.64 55.40
CA MET A 23 -38.54 -25.30 54.19
C MET A 23 -38.07 -23.85 54.28
N MET A 24 -36.86 -23.60 53.87
CA MET A 24 -36.33 -22.27 53.71
C MET A 24 -36.40 -21.89 52.24
N CYS A 25 -36.83 -20.67 51.95
CA CYS A 25 -36.74 -20.07 50.65
C CYS A 25 -36.24 -18.64 50.75
N TRP A 26 -35.60 -18.18 49.71
CA TRP A 26 -35.09 -16.85 49.64
C TRP A 26 -35.87 -16.09 48.57
N VAL A 27 -36.22 -14.81 48.86
CA VAL A 27 -36.71 -13.85 47.91
C VAL A 27 -35.58 -12.86 47.68
N MET A 28 -35.16 -12.71 46.48
CA MET A 28 -34.16 -11.73 46.10
C MET A 28 -34.74 -10.94 44.93
N LEU A 29 -34.97 -9.63 45.17
CA LEU A 29 -35.35 -8.67 44.14
C LEU A 29 -34.04 -8.09 43.63
N ASP A 30 -33.75 -8.37 42.42
CA ASP A 30 -32.49 -8.05 41.83
C ASP A 30 -32.28 -6.54 41.65
N ASN A 31 -31.14 -6.05 42.15
CA ASN A 31 -30.60 -4.73 41.89
C ASN A 31 -29.15 -4.83 41.37
N LEU A 32 -28.84 -5.90 40.63
CA LEU A 32 -27.56 -6.00 39.93
C LEU A 32 -27.48 -4.91 38.86
N VAL A 33 -26.46 -4.05 38.97
CA VAL A 33 -26.24 -2.95 38.00
C VAL A 33 -24.83 -3.00 37.49
N ALA A 34 -24.68 -3.31 36.20
CA ALA A 34 -23.45 -3.17 35.44
C ALA A 34 -23.25 -1.72 35.01
N ARG A 35 -22.04 -1.21 35.09
CA ARG A 35 -21.68 0.11 34.60
C ARG A 35 -20.34 0.07 33.91
N THR A 36 -20.25 0.67 32.74
CA THR A 36 -19.01 0.94 32.01
C THR A 36 -18.47 2.32 32.40
N ASP A 37 -17.14 2.50 32.36
CA ASP A 37 -16.53 3.80 32.62
C ASP A 37 -16.63 4.69 31.36
N LYS A 38 -17.65 5.54 31.35
CA LYS A 38 -18.02 6.36 30.20
C LYS A 38 -18.32 7.83 30.59
N ASN A 39 -18.33 8.69 29.60
CA ASN A 39 -18.77 10.08 29.76
C ASN A 39 -20.31 10.22 29.68
N ALA A 40 -20.81 11.45 29.69
CA ALA A 40 -22.24 11.73 29.61
C ALA A 40 -22.89 11.41 28.25
N GLU A 41 -22.11 11.14 27.25
CA GLU A 41 -22.52 10.80 25.87
C GLU A 41 -22.39 9.31 25.57
N ASP A 42 -22.21 8.49 26.60
CA ASP A 42 -21.96 7.03 26.49
C ASP A 42 -20.66 6.65 25.78
N LYS A 43 -19.68 7.57 25.70
CA LYS A 43 -18.40 7.37 25.05
C LYS A 43 -17.27 7.11 26.05
N VAL A 44 -16.25 6.41 25.61
CA VAL A 44 -15.00 6.24 26.37
C VAL A 44 -14.43 7.62 26.69
N LYS A 45 -13.99 7.80 27.94
CA LYS A 45 -13.40 9.07 28.37
C LYS A 45 -12.08 9.33 27.67
N PRO A 46 -11.76 10.59 27.30
CA PRO A 46 -10.49 10.94 26.64
C PRO A 46 -9.24 10.55 27.44
N SER A 47 -9.35 10.38 28.77
CA SER A 47 -8.24 9.92 29.60
C SER A 47 -7.92 8.44 29.46
N ASN A 48 -8.79 7.66 28.79
CA ASN A 48 -8.71 6.21 28.73
C ASN A 48 -8.18 5.71 27.38
N TYR A 49 -7.81 6.61 26.46
CA TYR A 49 -7.24 6.22 25.18
C TYR A 49 -6.18 7.21 24.69
N THR A 50 -5.27 6.70 23.85
CA THR A 50 -4.30 7.45 23.06
C THR A 50 -4.15 6.76 21.71
N CYS A 51 -3.26 7.22 20.86
CA CYS A 51 -2.94 6.51 19.61
C CYS A 51 -2.44 5.08 19.83
N ASP A 52 -1.82 4.81 20.99
CA ASP A 52 -1.15 3.53 21.26
C ASP A 52 -2.00 2.54 22.07
N TYR A 53 -2.96 3.03 22.84
CA TYR A 53 -3.76 2.16 23.69
C TYR A 53 -5.18 2.67 23.93
N LEU A 54 -6.05 1.73 24.29
CA LEU A 54 -7.43 1.94 24.75
C LEU A 54 -7.65 1.14 26.02
N VAL A 55 -8.19 1.77 27.05
CA VAL A 55 -8.57 1.15 28.32
C VAL A 55 -10.09 1.13 28.44
N ILE A 56 -10.64 -0.07 28.54
CA ILE A 56 -12.07 -0.27 28.81
C ILE A 56 -12.21 -0.82 30.21
N SER A 57 -12.99 -0.15 31.06
CA SER A 57 -13.24 -0.55 32.44
C SER A 57 -14.71 -0.50 32.80
N GLY A 58 -15.07 -1.23 33.82
CA GLY A 58 -16.43 -1.30 34.29
C GLY A 58 -16.50 -1.43 35.80
N SER A 59 -17.72 -1.45 36.31
CA SER A 59 -18.02 -1.68 37.71
C SER A 59 -19.34 -2.42 37.85
N VAL A 60 -19.54 -3.05 38.96
CA VAL A 60 -20.79 -3.69 39.33
C VAL A 60 -21.24 -3.18 40.68
N THR A 61 -22.52 -2.92 40.81
CA THR A 61 -23.14 -2.62 42.09
C THR A 61 -24.32 -3.57 42.28
N THR A 62 -24.52 -4.00 43.53
CA THR A 62 -25.65 -4.84 43.94
C THR A 62 -26.06 -4.41 45.35
N ASP A 63 -27.27 -4.75 45.73
CA ASP A 63 -27.69 -4.58 47.10
C ASP A 63 -26.95 -5.54 48.03
N THR A 64 -26.81 -5.11 49.31
CA THR A 64 -26.22 -5.98 50.31
C THR A 64 -27.29 -6.92 50.83
N PHE A 65 -27.23 -8.18 50.50
CA PHE A 65 -28.10 -9.19 51.03
C PHE A 65 -27.58 -9.73 52.36
N THR A 66 -28.49 -9.88 53.32
CA THR A 66 -28.15 -10.39 54.63
C THR A 66 -29.05 -11.59 54.96
N TYR A 67 -28.47 -12.63 55.59
CA TYR A 67 -29.17 -13.75 56.16
C TYR A 67 -29.31 -13.55 57.67
N HIS A 68 -30.53 -13.66 58.13
CA HIS A 68 -30.79 -13.66 59.59
C HIS A 68 -30.94 -15.12 60.03
N ASP A 69 -29.94 -15.61 60.77
CA ASP A 69 -30.01 -16.97 61.31
C ASP A 69 -31.27 -17.12 62.23
N PRO A 70 -32.16 -18.05 61.91
CA PRO A 70 -33.40 -18.18 62.64
C PRO A 70 -33.21 -18.72 64.07
N VAL A 71 -32.03 -19.22 64.40
CA VAL A 71 -31.72 -19.81 65.75
C VAL A 71 -30.92 -18.85 66.57
N THR A 72 -29.87 -18.28 66.02
CA THR A 72 -28.95 -17.36 66.77
C THR A 72 -29.34 -15.91 66.60
N HIS A 73 -30.18 -15.53 65.67
CA HIS A 73 -30.52 -14.17 65.28
C HIS A 73 -29.33 -13.34 64.77
N ASP A 74 -28.22 -14.00 64.38
CA ASP A 74 -27.08 -13.32 63.77
C ASP A 74 -27.38 -12.87 62.38
N ILE A 75 -26.83 -11.70 62.03
CA ILE A 75 -26.93 -11.16 60.68
C ILE A 75 -25.68 -11.55 59.93
N ILE A 76 -25.81 -12.38 58.91
CA ILE A 76 -24.71 -12.87 58.08
C ILE A 76 -24.81 -12.21 56.71
N PRO A 77 -23.81 -11.43 56.27
CA PRO A 77 -23.82 -10.84 54.93
C PRO A 77 -23.57 -11.97 53.89
N LEU A 78 -24.34 -11.92 52.82
CA LEU A 78 -24.16 -12.79 51.67
C LEU A 78 -23.33 -12.05 50.62
N ASN A 79 -22.18 -12.61 50.29
CA ASN A 79 -21.34 -12.11 49.22
C ASN A 79 -21.56 -13.01 47.99
N PHE A 80 -21.71 -12.37 46.84
CA PHE A 80 -21.87 -13.07 45.55
C PHE A 80 -20.61 -12.87 44.71
N ASP A 81 -20.24 -13.94 44.02
CA ASP A 81 -19.23 -13.89 42.98
C ASP A 81 -19.87 -13.48 41.64
N PHE A 82 -19.18 -12.65 40.89
CA PHE A 82 -19.64 -12.15 39.61
C PHE A 82 -18.81 -12.74 38.45
N ARG A 83 -19.48 -12.97 37.35
CA ARG A 83 -18.83 -13.28 36.07
C ARG A 83 -18.98 -12.09 35.14
N PHE A 84 -17.87 -11.69 34.54
CA PHE A 84 -17.80 -10.56 33.62
C PHE A 84 -17.53 -11.07 32.21
N LYS A 85 -18.24 -10.53 31.25
CA LYS A 85 -18.02 -10.83 29.83
C LYS A 85 -18.05 -9.54 29.04
N TRP A 86 -16.92 -9.22 28.41
CA TRP A 86 -16.83 -8.17 27.42
C TRP A 86 -17.05 -8.72 26.03
N THR A 87 -17.82 -8.00 25.22
CA THR A 87 -18.01 -8.26 23.77
C THR A 87 -17.94 -6.93 23.02
N SER A 88 -17.68 -6.98 21.72
CA SER A 88 -17.79 -5.80 20.85
C SER A 88 -18.62 -6.13 19.61
N ASP A 89 -19.08 -5.10 18.92
CA ASP A 89 -19.73 -5.18 17.62
C ASP A 89 -18.74 -5.31 16.46
N ASN A 90 -17.45 -5.18 16.74
CA ASN A 90 -16.36 -5.37 15.79
C ASN A 90 -15.72 -6.74 16.01
N ASP A 91 -15.53 -7.53 14.94
CA ASP A 91 -14.94 -8.88 15.01
C ASP A 91 -13.47 -8.88 15.48
N ASP A 92 -12.79 -7.72 15.47
CA ASP A 92 -11.42 -7.56 15.94
C ASP A 92 -11.33 -7.36 17.47
N LEU A 93 -11.91 -8.31 18.22
CA LEU A 93 -11.89 -8.33 19.68
C LEU A 93 -10.49 -8.63 20.21
N ARG A 94 -9.72 -7.58 20.53
CA ARG A 94 -8.44 -7.72 21.23
C ARG A 94 -8.57 -7.70 22.76
N ILE A 95 -9.78 -7.70 23.27
CA ILE A 95 -10.04 -7.76 24.71
C ILE A 95 -10.03 -9.22 25.16
N PRO A 96 -9.19 -9.59 26.14
CA PRO A 96 -9.23 -10.92 26.72
C PRO A 96 -10.61 -11.19 27.32
N ASN A 97 -11.26 -12.24 26.86
CA ASN A 97 -12.57 -12.63 27.34
C ASN A 97 -12.40 -13.46 28.62
N ASP A 98 -11.91 -12.84 29.69
CA ASP A 98 -11.78 -13.49 31.00
C ASP A 98 -13.04 -13.21 31.82
N SER A 99 -13.76 -14.27 32.16
CA SER A 99 -15.00 -14.20 32.91
C SER A 99 -14.85 -13.83 34.40
N THR A 100 -13.63 -13.67 34.85
CA THR A 100 -13.33 -13.36 36.27
C THR A 100 -12.79 -11.98 36.53
N ILE A 101 -12.40 -11.24 35.45
CA ILE A 101 -11.76 -9.94 35.56
C ILE A 101 -12.67 -8.84 35.02
N LEU A 102 -13.05 -7.91 35.90
CA LEU A 102 -13.83 -6.73 35.55
C LEU A 102 -12.95 -5.62 34.97
N ASP A 103 -11.72 -5.49 35.40
CA ASP A 103 -10.80 -4.38 35.20
C ASP A 103 -9.34 -4.77 35.15
N PRO A 104 -8.54 -3.93 34.43
CA PRO A 104 -8.81 -3.15 33.22
C PRO A 104 -8.43 -3.94 31.97
N ASN A 105 -9.26 -3.93 30.97
CA ASN A 105 -8.86 -4.44 29.66
C ASN A 105 -8.11 -3.35 28.91
N ILE A 106 -6.81 -3.54 28.71
CA ILE A 106 -5.97 -2.65 27.92
C ILE A 106 -5.78 -3.28 26.55
N THR A 107 -6.19 -2.58 25.53
CA THR A 107 -5.96 -2.95 24.13
C THR A 107 -4.87 -2.05 23.57
N TYR A 108 -3.77 -2.67 23.13
CA TYR A 108 -2.74 -1.99 22.37
C TYR A 108 -3.16 -1.96 20.89
N MET A 109 -2.94 -0.83 20.23
CA MET A 109 -3.43 -0.53 18.89
C MET A 109 -4.97 -0.51 18.88
N PRO A 110 -5.59 0.61 19.31
CA PRO A 110 -7.03 0.78 19.27
C PRO A 110 -7.63 0.50 17.89
N PRO A 111 -8.93 0.10 17.82
CA PRO A 111 -9.58 -0.17 16.53
C PRO A 111 -9.57 1.04 15.60
N LEU A 112 -9.48 0.77 14.29
CA LEU A 112 -9.58 1.79 13.26
C LEU A 112 -11.02 2.30 13.08
N GLU A 113 -12.01 1.52 13.49
CA GLU A 113 -13.43 1.81 13.35
C GLU A 113 -14.05 2.10 14.70
N ASP A 114 -15.10 2.93 14.71
CA ASP A 114 -15.89 3.16 15.90
C ASP A 114 -16.43 1.83 16.42
N THR A 115 -16.26 1.59 17.73
CA THR A 115 -16.53 0.27 18.30
C THR A 115 -17.33 0.38 19.59
N TRP A 116 -18.45 -0.34 19.66
CA TRP A 116 -19.20 -0.54 20.88
C TRP A 116 -18.64 -1.69 21.70
N TYR A 117 -18.28 -1.40 22.94
CA TYR A 117 -17.90 -2.42 23.92
C TYR A 117 -19.06 -2.65 24.90
N ILE A 118 -19.43 -3.91 25.08
CA ILE A 118 -20.59 -4.34 25.85
C ILE A 118 -20.10 -5.18 27.02
N LEU A 119 -20.37 -4.70 28.24
CA LEU A 119 -20.13 -5.44 29.48
C LEU A 119 -21.40 -6.19 29.87
N THR A 120 -21.32 -7.50 30.02
CA THR A 120 -22.34 -8.33 30.62
C THR A 120 -21.84 -8.82 31.99
N VAL A 121 -22.58 -8.54 33.03
CA VAL A 121 -22.31 -9.03 34.39
C VAL A 121 -23.35 -10.10 34.74
N THR A 122 -22.90 -11.20 35.31
CA THR A 122 -23.81 -12.29 35.78
C THR A 122 -23.41 -12.65 37.22
N ASP A 123 -24.36 -12.72 38.12
CA ASP A 123 -24.13 -13.23 39.45
C ASP A 123 -24.21 -14.78 39.55
N GLU A 124 -23.96 -15.34 40.73
CA GLU A 124 -24.05 -16.79 40.99
C GLU A 124 -25.48 -17.35 40.86
N LEU A 125 -26.49 -16.51 40.94
CA LEU A 125 -27.89 -16.88 40.85
C LEU A 125 -28.39 -16.89 39.40
N GLY A 126 -27.56 -16.40 38.44
CA GLY A 126 -27.89 -16.32 37.06
C GLY A 126 -28.58 -15.03 36.64
N MET A 127 -28.62 -14.00 37.54
CA MET A 127 -29.12 -12.68 37.21
C MET A 127 -28.10 -11.97 36.35
N THR A 128 -28.53 -11.20 35.36
CA THR A 128 -27.64 -10.51 34.44
C THR A 128 -28.06 -9.08 34.24
N ASP A 129 -27.05 -8.20 34.14
CA ASP A 129 -27.22 -6.85 33.66
C ASP A 129 -26.15 -6.48 32.64
N VAL A 130 -26.47 -5.52 31.80
CA VAL A 130 -25.64 -5.15 30.63
C VAL A 130 -25.50 -3.66 30.54
N ASP A 131 -24.27 -3.20 30.30
CA ASP A 131 -23.99 -1.80 29.95
C ASP A 131 -23.02 -1.75 28.80
N SER A 132 -22.97 -0.62 28.10
CA SER A 132 -22.14 -0.43 26.92
C SER A 132 -21.47 0.93 26.87
N VAL A 133 -20.35 1.01 26.15
CA VAL A 133 -19.59 2.23 25.90
C VAL A 133 -19.08 2.26 24.47
N LEU A 134 -19.21 3.41 23.81
CA LEU A 134 -18.70 3.65 22.46
C LEU A 134 -17.27 4.17 22.54
N TYR A 135 -16.36 3.51 21.82
CA TYR A 135 -15.07 4.08 21.42
C TYR A 135 -15.21 4.70 20.03
N GLU A 136 -15.09 6.02 19.93
CA GLU A 136 -14.93 6.71 18.63
C GLU A 136 -13.46 6.63 18.25
N SER A 137 -13.19 6.09 17.06
CA SER A 137 -11.82 5.87 16.63
C SER A 137 -11.09 7.17 16.35
N ILE A 138 -9.90 7.31 16.94
CA ILE A 138 -8.94 8.36 16.63
C ILE A 138 -7.82 7.87 15.71
N GLN A 139 -7.84 6.58 15.36
CA GLN A 139 -6.82 5.94 14.57
C GLN A 139 -6.93 6.34 13.09
N THR A 140 -5.79 6.37 12.43
CA THR A 140 -5.70 6.46 10.97
C THR A 140 -4.96 5.28 10.41
N ARG A 141 -5.18 4.97 9.15
CA ARG A 141 -4.42 3.99 8.38
C ARG A 141 -3.98 4.59 7.06
N ALA A 142 -2.69 4.64 6.85
CA ALA A 142 -2.11 5.04 5.58
C ALA A 142 -2.20 3.87 4.59
N GLU A 143 -2.61 4.15 3.36
CA GLU A 143 -2.61 3.19 2.26
C GLU A 143 -2.63 3.97 0.94
N PHE A 144 -1.90 3.51 -0.07
CA PHE A 144 -1.99 4.04 -1.42
C PHE A 144 -1.70 2.97 -2.46
N SER A 145 -2.24 3.19 -3.64
CA SER A 145 -1.90 2.46 -4.86
C SER A 145 -1.19 3.37 -5.86
N ILE A 146 -0.56 2.77 -6.86
CA ILE A 146 0.17 3.50 -7.90
C ILE A 146 -0.33 3.12 -9.29
N ILE A 147 -0.33 4.12 -10.19
CA ILE A 147 -0.60 3.94 -11.61
C ILE A 147 0.54 4.57 -12.39
N TYR A 148 1.07 3.84 -13.37
CA TYR A 148 2.11 4.35 -14.27
C TYR A 148 1.48 5.05 -15.48
N TYR A 149 2.12 6.12 -15.91
CA TYR A 149 1.75 6.81 -17.13
C TYR A 149 2.45 6.16 -18.34
N ASP A 150 1.66 5.61 -19.25
CA ASP A 150 2.16 5.07 -20.51
C ASP A 150 2.34 6.22 -21.52
N LYS A 151 3.59 6.58 -21.78
CA LYS A 151 3.97 7.65 -22.72
C LYS A 151 3.67 7.32 -24.16
N VAL A 152 3.62 6.03 -24.53
CA VAL A 152 3.41 5.59 -25.92
C VAL A 152 1.95 5.76 -26.30
N ASN A 153 1.05 5.42 -25.39
CA ASN A 153 -0.39 5.48 -25.63
C ASN A 153 -1.05 6.74 -25.09
N ASP A 154 -0.29 7.61 -24.40
CA ASP A 154 -0.80 8.81 -23.70
C ASP A 154 -1.96 8.47 -22.75
N THR A 155 -1.85 7.35 -22.02
CA THR A 155 -2.87 6.80 -21.14
C THR A 155 -2.28 6.38 -19.81
N LEU A 156 -3.15 6.32 -18.78
CA LEU A 156 -2.80 5.71 -17.50
C LEU A 156 -3.00 4.20 -17.59
N ASP A 157 -1.98 3.43 -17.28
CA ASP A 157 -2.09 1.98 -17.16
C ASP A 157 -2.52 1.59 -15.75
N ALA A 158 -3.81 1.30 -15.61
CA ALA A 158 -4.45 0.99 -14.33
C ALA A 158 -4.20 -0.44 -13.83
N GLU A 159 -3.54 -1.31 -14.59
CA GLU A 159 -3.39 -2.72 -14.21
C GLU A 159 -2.15 -3.02 -13.37
N LEU A 160 -1.33 -2.02 -13.03
CA LEU A 160 -0.11 -2.21 -12.25
C LEU A 160 -0.33 -1.95 -10.75
N THR A 161 -1.44 -2.41 -10.19
CA THR A 161 -1.62 -2.45 -8.74
C THR A 161 -0.73 -3.54 -8.14
N GLY A 162 0.36 -3.12 -7.49
CA GLY A 162 1.07 -3.92 -6.48
C GLY A 162 1.89 -5.12 -6.91
N ALA A 163 1.97 -5.49 -8.18
CA ALA A 163 2.80 -6.60 -8.63
C ALA A 163 3.71 -6.20 -9.80
N TRP A 164 4.99 -6.11 -9.51
CA TRP A 164 6.04 -6.00 -10.52
C TRP A 164 5.94 -7.12 -11.55
N SER A 165 5.59 -6.78 -12.77
CA SER A 165 5.76 -7.65 -13.91
C SER A 165 6.84 -7.06 -14.82
N LYS A 166 7.97 -7.73 -14.87
CA LYS A 166 9.11 -7.44 -15.76
C LYS A 166 8.76 -7.43 -17.25
N ASP A 167 7.51 -7.82 -17.59
CA ASP A 167 7.04 -8.07 -18.94
C ASP A 167 5.99 -7.03 -19.43
N ARG A 168 5.66 -6.01 -18.63
CA ARG A 168 4.63 -5.04 -18.98
C ARG A 168 5.19 -3.63 -19.01
N GLY A 169 5.34 -3.09 -20.19
CA GLY A 169 5.62 -1.69 -20.46
C GLY A 169 6.92 -1.18 -19.86
N SER A 170 7.66 -0.39 -20.56
CA SER A 170 8.94 0.12 -20.09
C SER A 170 8.71 1.12 -18.95
N LEU A 171 9.26 0.83 -17.79
CA LEU A 171 9.41 1.78 -16.69
C LEU A 171 10.58 2.73 -16.97
N ASP A 172 10.51 3.37 -18.12
CA ASP A 172 11.57 4.21 -18.67
C ASP A 172 11.59 5.58 -18.03
N ALA A 173 12.79 6.10 -17.77
CA ALA A 173 12.96 7.50 -17.40
C ALA A 173 12.68 8.47 -18.57
N PRO A 174 12.07 9.64 -18.28
CA PRO A 174 11.45 10.05 -17.01
C PRO A 174 10.16 9.28 -16.75
N LEU A 175 10.04 8.65 -15.58
CA LEU A 175 8.86 7.86 -15.20
C LEU A 175 7.91 8.69 -14.36
N THR A 176 6.73 8.99 -14.88
CA THR A 176 5.67 9.65 -14.12
C THR A 176 4.77 8.60 -13.49
N VAL A 177 4.60 8.70 -12.18
CA VAL A 177 3.77 7.80 -11.37
C VAL A 177 2.68 8.63 -10.70
N ARG A 178 1.45 8.16 -10.78
CA ARG A 178 0.31 8.69 -10.05
C ARG A 178 0.09 7.84 -8.80
N PHE A 179 0.00 8.50 -7.66
CA PHE A 179 -0.25 7.92 -6.35
C PHE A 179 -1.69 8.22 -5.96
N ILE A 180 -2.48 7.19 -5.74
CA ILE A 180 -3.89 7.29 -5.36
C ILE A 180 -3.98 7.01 -3.88
N ASN A 181 -4.52 7.96 -3.12
CA ASN A 181 -4.70 7.82 -1.69
C ASN A 181 -5.86 6.86 -1.38
N GLU A 182 -5.63 5.83 -0.59
CA GLU A 182 -6.62 4.84 -0.14
C GLU A 182 -6.68 4.77 1.39
N SER A 183 -6.10 5.77 2.06
CA SER A 183 -6.05 5.85 3.51
C SER A 183 -7.43 5.97 4.13
N ARG A 184 -7.54 5.62 5.42
CA ARG A 184 -8.77 5.71 6.20
C ARG A 184 -8.58 6.60 7.42
N ASN A 185 -9.59 7.36 7.77
CA ASN A 185 -9.66 8.23 8.96
C ASN A 185 -8.50 9.24 9.07
N GLY A 186 -7.81 9.54 7.96
CA GLY A 186 -6.81 10.59 7.92
C GLY A 186 -7.44 11.94 7.62
N ALA A 187 -6.92 13.00 8.22
CA ALA A 187 -7.26 14.40 7.97
C ALA A 187 -6.16 15.12 7.18
N VAL A 188 -4.92 14.67 7.34
CA VAL A 188 -3.74 15.20 6.65
C VAL A 188 -2.91 14.05 6.10
N PHE A 189 -2.43 14.21 4.86
CA PHE A 189 -1.64 13.21 4.16
C PHE A 189 -0.35 13.82 3.67
N GLU A 190 0.79 13.31 4.17
CA GLU A 190 2.12 13.77 3.78
C GLU A 190 2.79 12.74 2.87
N TRP A 191 2.93 13.09 1.60
CA TRP A 191 3.66 12.32 0.61
C TRP A 191 5.14 12.67 0.66
N VAL A 192 6.00 11.67 0.75
CA VAL A 192 7.44 11.87 0.80
C VAL A 192 8.12 11.10 -0.32
N PHE A 193 8.78 11.86 -1.20
CA PHE A 193 9.54 11.34 -2.32
C PHE A 193 11.03 11.46 -2.00
N LEU A 194 11.71 10.32 -2.05
CA LEU A 194 13.13 10.22 -1.73
C LEU A 194 13.98 10.31 -3.00
N ASP A 195 15.22 10.76 -2.84
CA ASP A 195 16.24 10.60 -3.86
C ASP A 195 16.88 9.20 -3.78
N THR A 196 17.77 8.90 -4.70
CA THR A 196 18.45 7.59 -4.81
C THR A 196 19.36 7.27 -3.61
N LEU A 197 19.68 8.24 -2.78
CA LEU A 197 20.48 8.10 -1.56
C LEU A 197 19.63 8.04 -0.30
N GLY A 198 18.28 8.07 -0.46
CA GLY A 198 17.33 8.06 0.65
C GLY A 198 17.12 9.43 1.30
N GLY A 199 17.64 10.53 0.71
CA GLY A 199 17.35 11.90 1.14
C GLY A 199 15.96 12.33 0.66
N ILE A 200 15.26 13.17 1.46
CA ILE A 200 13.98 13.75 1.06
C ILE A 200 14.20 14.74 -0.07
N LYS A 201 13.62 14.46 -1.24
CA LYS A 201 13.71 15.33 -2.41
C LYS A 201 12.50 16.24 -2.53
N GLN A 202 11.32 15.72 -2.23
CA GLN A 202 10.08 16.47 -2.26
C GLN A 202 9.13 15.93 -1.19
N THR A 203 8.37 16.85 -0.61
CA THR A 203 7.22 16.54 0.25
C THR A 203 6.01 17.26 -0.30
N GLU A 204 4.87 16.59 -0.32
CA GLU A 204 3.60 17.18 -0.71
C GLU A 204 2.57 16.85 0.36
N THR A 205 1.74 17.84 0.73
CA THR A 205 0.69 17.65 1.73
C THR A 205 -0.67 17.82 1.07
N THR A 206 -1.54 16.82 1.27
CA THR A 206 -2.93 16.84 0.82
C THR A 206 -3.88 16.68 2.00
N TYR A 207 -5.13 17.14 1.85
CA TYR A 207 -6.15 17.15 2.91
C TYR A 207 -7.42 16.39 2.51
N ASP A 208 -7.39 15.73 1.37
CA ASP A 208 -8.52 14.99 0.82
C ASP A 208 -8.03 13.62 0.35
N VAL A 209 -8.70 12.57 0.80
CA VAL A 209 -8.38 11.19 0.43
C VAL A 209 -8.71 10.91 -1.05
N ASP A 210 -9.70 11.59 -1.62
CA ASP A 210 -10.12 11.39 -3.01
C ASP A 210 -9.18 12.05 -4.03
N THR A 211 -8.05 12.61 -3.59
CA THR A 211 -7.05 13.23 -4.45
C THR A 211 -5.95 12.24 -4.84
N TYR A 212 -5.27 12.57 -5.93
CA TYR A 212 -4.04 11.89 -6.33
C TYR A 212 -2.87 12.87 -6.37
N THR A 213 -1.67 12.34 -6.19
CA THR A 213 -0.41 13.07 -6.34
C THR A 213 0.39 12.44 -7.47
N GLU A 214 1.09 13.25 -8.27
CA GLU A 214 1.96 12.78 -9.34
C GLU A 214 3.41 13.15 -9.06
N TYR A 215 4.31 12.20 -9.29
CA TYR A 215 5.73 12.44 -9.19
C TYR A 215 6.46 11.84 -10.39
N THR A 216 7.48 12.56 -10.90
CA THR A 216 8.28 12.11 -12.04
C THR A 216 9.71 11.78 -11.60
N TYR A 217 10.09 10.54 -11.77
CA TYR A 217 11.43 10.04 -11.53
C TYR A 217 12.27 10.20 -12.79
N GLU A 218 13.29 11.06 -12.72
CA GLU A 218 14.09 11.40 -13.89
C GLU A 218 15.35 10.54 -14.05
N GLN A 219 15.83 9.88 -12.99
CA GLN A 219 17.05 9.10 -13.04
C GLN A 219 16.72 7.62 -13.29
N ALA A 220 17.36 7.02 -14.28
CA ALA A 220 17.25 5.62 -14.64
C ALA A 220 18.26 4.76 -13.89
N ASP A 221 18.05 3.42 -13.90
CA ASP A 221 18.83 2.40 -13.18
C ASP A 221 18.82 2.58 -11.66
N GLU A 222 17.70 3.06 -11.11
CA GLU A 222 17.55 3.39 -9.71
C GLU A 222 16.25 2.86 -9.10
N TYR A 223 16.28 2.62 -7.78
CA TYR A 223 15.13 2.23 -6.97
C TYR A 223 14.64 3.39 -6.14
N TYR A 224 13.33 3.58 -6.08
CA TYR A 224 12.67 4.64 -5.33
C TYR A 224 11.65 4.07 -4.37
N ASP A 225 11.69 4.48 -3.11
CA ASP A 225 10.82 4.02 -2.03
C ASP A 225 10.01 5.19 -1.44
N PRO A 226 9.02 5.74 -2.18
CA PRO A 226 8.15 6.77 -1.65
C PRO A 226 7.28 6.23 -0.52
N TYR A 227 6.86 7.12 0.39
CA TYR A 227 5.94 6.74 1.44
C TYR A 227 4.90 7.82 1.71
N LEU A 228 3.80 7.37 2.30
CA LEU A 228 2.70 8.20 2.74
C LEU A 228 2.60 8.14 4.26
N VAL A 229 2.49 9.30 4.89
CA VAL A 229 2.10 9.44 6.30
C VAL A 229 0.67 9.97 6.33
N SER A 230 -0.23 9.20 6.95
CA SER A 230 -1.59 9.63 7.26
C SER A 230 -1.65 10.11 8.69
N ILE A 231 -2.33 11.23 8.94
CA ILE A 231 -2.46 11.89 10.24
C ILE A 231 -3.95 12.12 10.48
N SER A 232 -4.46 11.61 11.61
CA SER A 232 -5.87 11.85 12.01
C SER A 232 -6.10 13.26 12.56
N GLU A 233 -7.36 13.62 12.85
CA GLU A 233 -7.69 14.89 13.51
C GLU A 233 -7.07 15.01 14.91
N GLU A 234 -6.87 13.88 15.58
CA GLU A 234 -6.26 13.78 16.92
C GLU A 234 -4.75 13.54 16.88
N GLU A 235 -4.12 13.80 15.74
CA GLU A 235 -2.65 13.70 15.53
C GLU A 235 -2.10 12.27 15.64
N CYS A 236 -2.92 11.23 15.59
CA CYS A 236 -2.43 9.87 15.42
C CYS A 236 -1.88 9.70 14.01
N THR A 237 -0.78 8.95 13.87
CA THR A 237 -0.08 8.80 12.60
C THR A 237 0.07 7.35 12.21
N ASP A 238 -0.03 7.07 10.93
CA ASP A 238 0.37 5.81 10.32
C ASP A 238 1.18 6.05 9.05
N THR A 239 2.06 5.12 8.71
CA THR A 239 2.95 5.26 7.56
C THR A 239 2.87 4.02 6.70
N PHE A 240 2.64 4.23 5.41
CA PHE A 240 2.61 3.17 4.41
C PHE A 240 3.74 3.31 3.40
N ARG A 241 4.34 2.17 3.04
CA ARG A 241 5.32 2.01 1.95
C ARG A 241 4.89 0.88 1.04
N LEU A 242 5.31 0.93 -0.21
CA LEU A 242 5.11 -0.18 -1.12
C LEU A 242 5.91 -1.40 -0.63
N GLU A 243 5.41 -2.62 -0.87
CA GLU A 243 6.15 -3.86 -0.58
C GLU A 243 7.46 -3.95 -1.39
N GLU A 244 7.42 -3.45 -2.63
CA GLU A 244 8.58 -3.37 -3.50
C GLU A 244 8.78 -1.93 -3.97
N PRO A 245 10.03 -1.42 -3.97
CA PRO A 245 10.31 -0.08 -4.45
C PRO A 245 10.10 0.04 -5.96
N ILE A 246 9.81 1.25 -6.42
CA ILE A 246 9.66 1.58 -7.83
C ILE A 246 11.05 1.52 -8.49
N TYR A 247 11.22 0.64 -9.47
CA TYR A 247 12.48 0.56 -10.24
C TYR A 247 12.32 1.24 -11.59
N VAL A 248 13.18 2.23 -11.85
CA VAL A 248 13.28 2.88 -13.16
C VAL A 248 14.40 2.18 -13.95
N VAL A 249 14.05 1.61 -15.09
CA VAL A 249 14.94 0.75 -15.85
C VAL A 249 16.12 1.51 -16.45
N PRO A 250 17.30 0.87 -16.61
CA PRO A 250 18.48 1.49 -17.19
C PRO A 250 18.26 1.90 -18.64
N SER A 251 19.11 2.77 -19.13
CA SER A 251 19.10 3.12 -20.54
C SER A 251 19.52 1.93 -21.44
N LEU A 252 18.86 1.83 -22.59
CA LEU A 252 19.15 0.84 -23.62
C LEU A 252 18.99 1.49 -24.99
N LEU A 253 19.86 1.14 -25.92
CA LEU A 253 19.77 1.56 -27.30
C LEU A 253 20.13 0.41 -28.24
N GLU A 254 19.15 -0.09 -28.98
CA GLU A 254 19.32 -1.13 -29.99
C GLU A 254 19.03 -0.54 -31.38
N ILE A 255 19.99 -0.64 -32.31
CA ILE A 255 19.88 -0.04 -33.63
C ILE A 255 19.72 -1.15 -34.66
N PRO A 256 18.63 -1.18 -35.44
CA PRO A 256 18.44 -2.16 -36.49
C PRO A 256 19.46 -1.95 -37.63
N ASN A 257 19.78 -3.03 -38.37
CA ASN A 257 20.68 -2.98 -39.51
C ASN A 257 19.99 -3.07 -40.86
N VAL A 258 18.65 -3.19 -40.86
CA VAL A 258 17.83 -3.29 -42.08
C VAL A 258 16.50 -2.57 -41.86
N PHE A 259 16.02 -1.89 -42.92
CA PHE A 259 14.62 -1.42 -42.96
C PHE A 259 14.12 -1.41 -44.44
N THR A 260 12.81 -1.47 -44.58
CA THR A 260 12.17 -1.73 -45.89
C THR A 260 11.05 -0.73 -46.17
N PRO A 261 11.36 0.54 -46.54
CA PRO A 261 10.35 1.58 -46.77
C PRO A 261 9.58 1.34 -48.05
N ASN A 262 8.75 0.29 -48.07
CA ASN A 262 7.93 -0.16 -49.20
C ASN A 262 6.44 0.13 -49.04
N GLY A 263 6.00 0.57 -47.83
CA GLY A 263 4.63 0.95 -47.52
C GLY A 263 3.73 -0.22 -47.13
N ASP A 264 4.29 -1.36 -46.75
CA ASP A 264 3.54 -2.54 -46.28
C ASP A 264 3.19 -2.53 -44.79
N GLY A 265 3.65 -1.51 -44.04
CA GLY A 265 3.41 -1.33 -42.62
C GLY A 265 4.42 -2.05 -41.71
N THR A 266 5.45 -2.71 -42.33
CA THR A 266 6.46 -3.45 -41.57
C THR A 266 7.86 -2.93 -41.87
N ASN A 267 8.58 -2.44 -40.82
CA ASN A 267 9.92 -1.88 -40.99
C ASN A 267 10.03 -0.77 -42.03
N ASP A 268 8.97 0.00 -42.24
CA ASP A 268 8.95 1.08 -43.25
C ASP A 268 9.79 2.29 -42.83
N VAL A 269 10.15 2.37 -41.55
CA VAL A 269 11.01 3.41 -41.02
C VAL A 269 12.21 2.81 -40.30
N PHE A 270 13.36 3.48 -40.38
CA PHE A 270 14.51 3.17 -39.58
C PHE A 270 14.37 3.88 -38.21
N ILE A 271 13.99 3.12 -37.22
CA ILE A 271 13.75 3.57 -35.82
C ILE A 271 14.51 2.67 -34.87
N PHE A 272 14.94 3.19 -33.76
CA PHE A 272 15.64 2.43 -32.72
C PHE A 272 14.64 1.75 -31.77
N LYS A 273 15.08 0.69 -31.15
CA LYS A 273 14.50 0.22 -29.91
C LYS A 273 15.30 0.84 -28.79
N ASP A 274 14.66 1.67 -28.00
CA ASP A 274 15.27 2.48 -26.96
C ASP A 274 14.55 2.35 -25.64
N GLN A 275 15.26 2.73 -24.57
CA GLN A 275 14.80 2.68 -23.22
C GLN A 275 15.54 3.76 -22.42
N SER A 276 14.86 4.59 -21.66
CA SER A 276 15.45 5.61 -20.79
C SER A 276 16.51 6.51 -21.49
N ILE A 277 16.31 6.85 -22.78
CA ILE A 277 17.22 7.71 -23.54
C ILE A 277 16.82 9.17 -23.38
N LYS A 278 17.74 9.97 -22.83
CA LYS A 278 17.55 11.40 -22.53
C LYS A 278 17.72 12.30 -23.74
N SER A 279 18.69 11.99 -24.57
CA SER A 279 18.97 12.77 -25.79
C SER A 279 19.62 11.92 -26.83
N CYS A 280 19.32 12.18 -28.10
CA CYS A 280 19.88 11.42 -29.21
C CYS A 280 20.14 12.34 -30.41
N ARG A 281 21.21 12.05 -31.15
CA ARG A 281 21.49 12.62 -32.46
C ARG A 281 21.80 11.51 -33.42
N VAL A 282 21.08 11.45 -34.52
CA VAL A 282 21.27 10.49 -35.61
C VAL A 282 21.84 11.19 -36.84
N THR A 283 22.89 10.61 -37.43
CA THR A 283 23.43 11.03 -38.70
C THR A 283 23.54 9.78 -39.58
N ILE A 284 22.94 9.80 -40.77
CA ILE A 284 23.04 8.73 -41.77
C ILE A 284 23.75 9.28 -43.01
N VAL A 285 24.72 8.51 -43.48
CA VAL A 285 25.51 8.87 -44.66
C VAL A 285 25.44 7.75 -45.70
N ASP A 286 25.55 8.13 -46.96
CA ASP A 286 25.69 7.18 -48.07
C ASP A 286 27.13 6.61 -48.12
N ARG A 287 27.35 5.65 -48.98
CA ARG A 287 28.67 4.98 -49.15
C ARG A 287 29.80 5.93 -49.55
N TRP A 288 29.53 7.17 -49.93
CA TRP A 288 30.53 8.18 -50.30
C TRP A 288 30.74 9.22 -49.16
N GLY A 289 30.09 8.97 -47.97
CA GLY A 289 30.19 9.86 -46.83
C GLY A 289 29.29 11.10 -46.90
N LYS A 290 28.37 11.17 -47.89
CA LYS A 290 27.44 12.29 -47.97
C LYS A 290 26.27 12.09 -47.00
N VAL A 291 25.97 13.08 -46.18
CA VAL A 291 24.85 13.05 -45.27
C VAL A 291 23.52 13.02 -46.03
N VAL A 292 22.75 11.97 -45.79
CA VAL A 292 21.40 11.77 -46.35
C VAL A 292 20.33 12.10 -45.33
N TYR A 293 20.58 11.90 -44.02
CA TYR A 293 19.71 12.23 -42.95
C TYR A 293 20.50 12.72 -41.72
N ARG A 294 20.00 13.72 -41.02
CA ARG A 294 20.54 14.17 -39.73
C ARG A 294 19.42 14.80 -38.90
N ARG A 295 19.28 14.30 -37.70
CA ARG A 295 18.28 14.81 -36.75
C ARG A 295 18.87 14.88 -35.35
N LYS A 296 18.58 15.98 -34.61
CA LYS A 296 18.72 16.01 -33.18
C LYS A 296 17.34 15.68 -32.60
N ILE A 297 17.29 14.75 -31.68
CA ILE A 297 16.09 14.21 -31.08
C ILE A 297 16.14 14.57 -29.61
N ASP A 298 15.30 15.51 -29.22
CA ASP A 298 15.22 16.00 -27.83
C ASP A 298 14.20 15.16 -27.02
N ASP A 299 13.26 14.50 -27.70
CA ASP A 299 12.32 13.53 -27.15
C ASP A 299 12.24 12.34 -28.08
N ILE A 300 12.77 11.20 -27.62
CA ILE A 300 12.87 10.00 -28.45
C ILE A 300 11.50 9.42 -28.78
N TYR A 301 10.54 9.58 -27.88
CA TYR A 301 9.16 9.05 -28.06
C TYR A 301 8.38 9.77 -29.17
N GLN A 302 8.79 10.98 -29.51
CA GLN A 302 8.20 11.75 -30.62
C GLN A 302 8.96 11.60 -31.94
N TRP A 303 10.04 10.82 -31.94
CA TRP A 303 10.79 10.58 -33.16
C TRP A 303 10.18 9.45 -34.00
N GLU A 304 9.65 9.80 -35.16
CA GLU A 304 9.01 8.89 -36.12
C GLU A 304 10.02 8.04 -36.94
N GLY A 305 11.32 8.17 -36.68
CA GLY A 305 12.37 7.46 -37.45
C GLY A 305 12.76 8.14 -38.74
N TRP A 306 13.57 7.45 -39.55
CA TRP A 306 13.91 7.85 -40.90
C TRP A 306 13.15 7.02 -41.91
N ASP A 307 12.37 7.67 -42.79
CA ASP A 307 11.51 7.08 -43.84
C ASP A 307 12.24 6.71 -45.14
N GLY A 308 13.56 6.85 -45.19
CA GLY A 308 14.36 6.60 -46.35
C GLY A 308 14.37 7.75 -47.40
N ASN A 309 13.94 8.94 -47.02
CA ASN A 309 14.03 10.15 -47.85
C ASN A 309 15.28 10.97 -47.54
N VAL A 310 15.77 11.72 -48.56
CA VAL A 310 16.99 12.53 -48.41
C VAL A 310 16.65 13.90 -47.80
N ARG A 311 17.16 14.23 -46.60
CA ARG A 311 17.15 15.57 -45.99
C ARG A 311 15.78 16.26 -46.01
N ASP A 312 14.82 15.71 -45.31
CA ASP A 312 13.48 16.32 -45.17
C ASP A 312 12.84 16.67 -46.54
N SER A 313 13.13 15.90 -47.58
CA SER A 313 12.59 16.06 -48.94
C SER A 313 11.91 14.80 -49.40
N ASP A 314 10.96 14.91 -50.30
CA ASP A 314 10.27 13.76 -50.92
C ASP A 314 11.18 12.93 -51.84
N ARG A 315 12.45 13.29 -51.94
CA ARG A 315 13.42 12.56 -52.76
C ARG A 315 13.87 11.29 -52.05
N ARG A 316 13.50 10.14 -52.54
CA ARG A 316 13.89 8.84 -52.04
C ARG A 316 15.42 8.63 -52.14
N ALA A 317 16.00 8.16 -51.04
CA ALA A 317 17.36 7.66 -51.03
C ALA A 317 17.42 6.36 -51.89
N PRO A 318 18.45 6.12 -52.73
CA PRO A 318 18.60 4.86 -53.45
C PRO A 318 18.66 3.64 -52.53
N GLU A 319 18.25 2.49 -53.04
CA GLU A 319 18.48 1.22 -52.33
C GLU A 319 19.97 0.94 -52.16
N GLY A 320 20.33 0.27 -51.04
CA GLY A 320 21.69 -0.09 -50.79
C GLY A 320 22.15 0.14 -49.37
N GLN A 321 23.46 0.12 -49.18
CA GLN A 321 24.11 0.25 -47.89
C GLN A 321 24.34 1.70 -47.54
N TYR A 322 24.00 2.01 -46.28
CA TYR A 322 24.23 3.30 -45.62
C TYR A 322 25.02 3.07 -44.34
N TYR A 323 25.61 4.12 -43.80
CA TYR A 323 26.26 4.11 -42.51
C TYR A 323 25.59 5.10 -41.59
N TYR A 324 25.50 4.77 -40.34
CA TYR A 324 24.95 5.67 -39.34
C TYR A 324 25.98 5.98 -38.24
N VAL A 325 25.81 7.15 -37.65
CA VAL A 325 26.46 7.59 -36.42
C VAL A 325 25.34 8.05 -35.48
N VAL A 326 25.27 7.43 -34.30
CA VAL A 326 24.33 7.77 -33.26
C VAL A 326 25.09 8.19 -32.03
N GLU A 327 24.79 9.40 -31.55
CA GLU A 327 25.29 9.99 -30.30
C GLU A 327 24.09 10.08 -29.37
N ALA A 328 24.11 9.39 -28.23
CA ALA A 328 22.99 9.37 -27.28
C ALA A 328 23.46 9.36 -25.84
N THR A 329 22.66 9.89 -24.96
CA THR A 329 22.90 9.88 -23.51
C THR A 329 21.65 9.35 -22.81
N GLY A 330 21.83 8.41 -21.89
CA GLY A 330 20.76 7.86 -21.05
C GLY A 330 20.42 8.75 -19.85
N TYR A 331 19.27 8.52 -19.23
CA TYR A 331 18.89 9.13 -17.95
C TYR A 331 19.68 8.57 -16.76
N ASP A 332 20.39 7.46 -16.93
CA ASP A 332 21.38 6.88 -16.01
C ASP A 332 22.78 7.50 -16.17
N GLY A 333 22.92 8.45 -17.08
CA GLY A 333 24.19 9.11 -17.38
C GLY A 333 25.09 8.31 -18.32
N VAL A 334 24.65 7.18 -18.86
CA VAL A 334 25.39 6.41 -19.85
C VAL A 334 25.52 7.22 -21.13
N ASP A 335 26.77 7.45 -21.57
CA ASP A 335 27.07 8.15 -22.83
C ASP A 335 27.35 7.12 -23.92
N TYR A 336 26.41 6.91 -24.80
CA TYR A 336 26.52 6.01 -25.95
C TYR A 336 27.46 6.55 -27.04
N SER A 337 27.97 7.77 -26.89
CA SER A 337 28.98 8.33 -27.78
C SER A 337 30.41 8.03 -27.32
N ASP A 338 30.62 7.57 -26.07
CA ASP A 338 31.92 7.28 -25.49
C ASP A 338 32.41 5.88 -25.85
N PRO A 339 33.52 5.77 -26.62
CA PRO A 339 34.10 4.47 -27.00
C PRO A 339 34.57 3.63 -25.81
N THR A 340 34.82 4.19 -24.65
CA THR A 340 35.31 3.47 -23.44
C THR A 340 34.24 2.66 -22.75
N ILE A 341 32.96 3.01 -22.87
CA ILE A 341 31.84 2.28 -22.30
C ILE A 341 31.72 0.88 -22.90
N PHE A 342 31.94 0.75 -24.19
CA PHE A 342 31.92 -0.52 -24.90
C PHE A 342 32.99 -1.49 -24.39
N GLU A 343 34.21 -1.02 -24.08
CA GLU A 343 35.26 -1.83 -23.48
C GLU A 343 34.91 -2.29 -22.06
N ASN A 344 34.36 -1.44 -21.23
CA ASN A 344 33.97 -1.77 -19.87
C ASN A 344 32.80 -2.80 -19.85
N TRP A 345 31.83 -2.69 -20.75
CA TRP A 345 30.77 -3.67 -20.91
C TRP A 345 31.32 -5.03 -21.31
N ARG A 346 32.27 -5.08 -22.28
CA ARG A 346 32.96 -6.29 -22.72
C ARG A 346 33.76 -6.97 -21.61
N LEU A 347 34.42 -6.20 -20.75
CA LEU A 347 35.17 -6.69 -19.60
C LEU A 347 34.22 -7.23 -18.49
N ASN A 348 33.13 -6.57 -18.20
CA ASN A 348 32.13 -7.01 -17.24
C ASN A 348 31.39 -8.28 -17.68
N ARG A 349 31.15 -8.48 -18.97
CA ARG A 349 30.60 -9.73 -19.51
C ARG A 349 31.51 -10.93 -19.29
N ASN A 350 32.79 -10.77 -19.48
CA ASN A 350 33.76 -11.84 -19.22
C ASN A 350 33.83 -12.23 -17.73
N ASN A 351 33.60 -11.29 -16.84
CA ASN A 351 33.53 -11.56 -15.40
C ASN A 351 32.18 -12.20 -14.97
N ARG A 352 31.06 -11.87 -15.61
CA ARG A 352 29.73 -12.49 -15.33
C ARG A 352 29.66 -13.95 -15.80
N ASN A 353 30.35 -14.32 -16.87
CA ASN A 353 30.41 -15.72 -17.32
C ASN A 353 31.15 -16.66 -16.34
N GLN A 354 31.87 -16.12 -15.35
CA GLN A 354 32.49 -16.91 -14.26
C GLN A 354 31.58 -17.10 -13.03
N THR A 355 30.46 -16.38 -12.90
CA THR A 355 29.55 -16.44 -11.74
C THR A 355 28.19 -17.06 -12.01
N GLY A 356 27.92 -17.62 -13.17
CA GLY A 356 26.80 -18.55 -13.41
C GLY A 356 25.38 -17.98 -13.27
N SER A 357 25.16 -16.69 -13.44
CA SER A 357 23.80 -16.10 -13.45
C SER A 357 23.44 -15.60 -14.84
N GLN A 358 22.38 -16.16 -15.40
CA GLN A 358 21.90 -15.93 -16.77
C GLN A 358 21.07 -14.65 -16.90
N THR A 359 21.35 -13.85 -17.91
CA THR A 359 20.34 -13.45 -18.91
C THR A 359 21.03 -13.01 -20.18
N PRO A 360 20.67 -13.52 -21.35
CA PRO A 360 21.30 -13.17 -22.61
C PRO A 360 20.56 -12.01 -23.27
N GLY A 361 21.12 -10.81 -23.18
CA GLY A 361 20.89 -9.81 -24.22
C GLY A 361 21.74 -10.17 -25.43
N GLN A 362 21.14 -10.24 -26.61
CA GLN A 362 21.87 -10.45 -27.85
C GLN A 362 22.93 -9.35 -28.04
N GLU A 363 24.10 -9.75 -28.53
CA GLU A 363 25.19 -8.80 -28.86
C GLU A 363 24.75 -7.82 -29.94
N PRO A 364 25.00 -6.52 -29.77
CA PRO A 364 25.02 -5.65 -30.96
C PRO A 364 26.24 -6.03 -31.78
N GLU A 365 26.00 -6.66 -32.95
CA GLU A 365 27.04 -6.86 -33.97
C GLU A 365 27.38 -5.50 -34.59
N GLY A 366 28.31 -4.79 -33.97
CA GLY A 366 28.86 -3.55 -34.48
C GLY A 366 30.29 -3.37 -34.01
N GLN A 367 31.23 -3.56 -34.88
CA GLN A 367 32.64 -3.25 -34.63
C GLN A 367 32.87 -1.75 -34.89
N GLY A 368 33.20 -0.99 -33.83
CA GLY A 368 33.72 0.37 -33.97
C GLY A 368 33.30 1.31 -32.84
N ASN A 369 34.23 2.14 -32.41
CA ASN A 369 34.23 3.13 -31.37
C ASN A 369 33.24 4.31 -31.68
N LEU A 370 32.04 4.18 -31.37
CA LEU A 370 30.83 5.01 -31.51
C LEU A 370 29.73 4.05 -31.92
N TYR A 371 28.49 4.33 -31.55
CA TYR A 371 27.35 3.60 -32.09
C TYR A 371 27.30 3.91 -33.61
N THR A 372 28.27 3.32 -34.29
CA THR A 372 28.40 3.40 -35.76
C THR A 372 28.16 2.04 -36.34
N GLY A 373 27.34 1.99 -37.30
CA GLY A 373 27.08 0.74 -38.01
C GLY A 373 26.65 1.00 -39.42
N TRP A 374 26.24 -0.05 -40.04
CA TRP A 374 25.67 0.01 -41.35
C TRP A 374 24.21 -0.45 -41.35
N LEU A 375 23.42 0.05 -42.29
CA LEU A 375 22.06 -0.37 -42.50
C LEU A 375 21.84 -0.61 -44.02
N TYR A 376 20.94 -1.52 -44.31
CA TYR A 376 20.47 -1.74 -45.66
C TYR A 376 19.06 -1.17 -45.84
N LEU A 377 18.88 -0.45 -46.92
CA LEU A 377 17.60 0.06 -47.37
C LEU A 377 17.14 -0.77 -48.60
N TYR A 378 16.00 -1.46 -48.44
CA TYR A 378 15.35 -2.23 -49.53
C TYR A 378 13.93 -1.73 -49.72
N ARG A 379 13.43 -1.73 -51.00
CA ARG A 379 12.06 -1.37 -51.32
C ARG A 379 11.29 -2.43 -52.11
N HIS A 380 11.88 -3.58 -52.35
CA HIS A 380 11.21 -4.64 -53.11
C HIS A 380 10.45 -5.58 -52.18
N THR A 381 9.17 -5.84 -52.50
CA THR A 381 8.28 -6.83 -51.87
C THR A 381 8.57 -8.23 -52.42
N GLY A 382 9.80 -8.69 -52.41
CA GLY A 382 10.15 -10.05 -52.81
C GLY A 382 10.43 -10.89 -51.59
N ALA A 383 9.63 -11.95 -51.39
CA ALA A 383 9.89 -12.96 -50.36
C ALA A 383 11.29 -13.54 -50.52
N PHE A 384 12.07 -13.58 -49.46
CA PHE A 384 13.25 -14.37 -49.30
C PHE A 384 12.89 -15.80 -48.96
#